data_1d6f8b86e1ff655fce0a0ccf9886a644
#
_entry.id   1d6f8b86e1ff655fce0a0ccf9886a644
#
_cell.length_a   1.000
_cell.length_b   1.000
_cell.length_c   1.000
_cell.angle_alpha   90.00
_cell.angle_beta   90.00
_cell.angle_gamma   90.00
#
_symmetry.space_group_name_H-M   'P 1'
#
loop_
_entity.id
_entity.type
_entity.pdbx_description
1 polymer ?
#
loop_
_entity_poly.entity_id
_entity_poly.type
_entity_poly.pdbx_seq_one_letter_code
_entity_poly.pdbx_strand_id
1 'polypeptide(L)'
;MAEICLLGTGGMMPLKDRFLTSLYAEYNGKAVLIDCGEGTQVAIAKHGLKMSRIELILITHCHADHVTGLPGLLLSIGNSSRTEPLTIAAPDSCVPVIEKLVSICGGLPYEVELRGLPEDSPFGFPAEMVDPMLSVRTMPLSHRVSCLGYTL
;
A
#
# COMPACT_ATOMS: atom_id res chain seq x y z
N MET A 1 14.35 14.68 4.13
CA MET A 1 13.91 15.01 2.75
C MET A 1 12.91 13.94 2.36
N ALA A 2 11.78 14.31 1.77
CA ALA A 2 10.82 13.33 1.25
C ALA A 2 11.16 13.00 -0.21
N GLU A 3 11.08 11.73 -0.58
CA GLU A 3 11.24 11.24 -1.94
C GLU A 3 9.93 10.57 -2.38
N ILE A 4 9.43 10.91 -3.57
CA ILE A 4 8.20 10.35 -4.12
C ILE A 4 8.51 9.72 -5.47
N CYS A 5 8.05 8.49 -5.68
CA CYS A 5 8.18 7.75 -6.92
C CYS A 5 6.84 7.17 -7.36
N LEU A 6 6.37 7.54 -8.55
CA LEU A 6 5.24 6.88 -9.20
C LEU A 6 5.73 5.55 -9.80
N LEU A 7 5.45 4.46 -9.13
CA LEU A 7 5.88 3.10 -9.54
C LEU A 7 5.05 2.57 -10.70
N GLY A 8 3.78 2.91 -10.73
CA GLY A 8 2.85 2.50 -11.77
C GLY A 8 1.73 3.53 -11.96
N THR A 9 1.36 3.76 -13.21
CA THR A 9 0.32 4.71 -13.61
C THR A 9 -0.69 4.09 -14.59
N GLY A 10 -0.68 2.78 -14.74
CA GLY A 10 -1.63 2.04 -15.55
C GLY A 10 -2.92 1.75 -14.79
N GLY A 11 -4.04 1.67 -15.50
CA GLY A 11 -5.32 1.19 -14.98
C GLY A 11 -5.77 -0.06 -15.72
N MET A 12 -6.59 -0.89 -15.08
CA MET A 12 -7.18 -2.13 -15.55
C MET A 12 -6.18 -3.26 -15.86
N MET A 13 -5.25 -3.05 -16.76
CA MET A 13 -4.29 -4.06 -17.20
C MET A 13 -2.87 -3.49 -17.26
N PRO A 14 -1.84 -4.23 -16.81
CA PRO A 14 -0.46 -3.80 -16.97
C PRO A 14 -0.07 -3.79 -18.44
N LEU A 15 0.68 -2.78 -18.82
CA LEU A 15 1.33 -2.70 -20.13
C LEU A 15 2.80 -3.09 -19.99
N LYS A 16 3.43 -3.48 -21.09
CA LYS A 16 4.83 -3.93 -21.11
C LYS A 16 5.80 -3.00 -20.36
N ASP A 17 5.59 -1.69 -20.47
CA ASP A 17 6.48 -0.67 -19.89
C ASP A 17 5.75 0.24 -18.87
N ARG A 18 4.55 -0.15 -18.44
CA ARG A 18 3.75 0.61 -17.48
C ARG A 18 3.04 -0.35 -16.51
N PHE A 19 3.48 -0.36 -15.27
CA PHE A 19 2.85 -1.11 -14.19
C PHE A 19 1.53 -0.46 -13.75
N LEU A 20 0.72 -1.22 -13.01
CA LEU A 20 -0.54 -0.74 -12.45
C LEU A 20 -0.31 0.23 -11.30
N THR A 21 -1.37 0.92 -10.89
CA THR A 21 -1.33 2.03 -9.94
C THR A 21 -0.58 1.70 -8.66
N SER A 22 0.47 2.46 -8.41
CA SER A 22 1.22 2.41 -7.15
C SER A 22 2.12 3.63 -7.00
N LEU A 23 2.16 4.22 -5.82
CA LEU A 23 3.02 5.35 -5.46
C LEU A 23 3.82 5.00 -4.21
N TYR A 24 5.12 5.20 -4.26
CA TYR A 24 6.04 5.03 -3.15
C TYR A 24 6.48 6.42 -2.64
N ALA A 25 6.29 6.66 -1.35
CA ALA A 25 6.72 7.89 -0.68
C ALA A 25 7.65 7.53 0.48
N GLU A 26 8.91 7.94 0.40
CA GLU A 26 9.91 7.72 1.45
C GLU A 26 10.16 9.00 2.24
N TYR A 27 10.20 8.86 3.56
CA TYR A 27 10.56 9.90 4.50
C TYR A 27 11.43 9.33 5.62
N ASN A 28 12.60 9.96 5.87
CA ASN A 28 13.54 9.53 6.91
C ASN A 28 13.93 8.03 6.89
N GLY A 29 14.01 7.44 5.68
CA GLY A 29 14.42 6.04 5.52
C GLY A 29 13.31 5.01 5.70
N LYS A 30 12.06 5.45 5.94
CA LYS A 30 10.85 4.64 5.97
C LYS A 30 9.88 5.07 4.89
N ALA A 31 9.02 4.18 4.45
CA ALA A 31 8.16 4.45 3.30
C ALA A 31 6.68 4.15 3.56
N VAL A 32 5.84 4.94 2.90
CA VAL A 32 4.43 4.68 2.69
C VAL A 32 4.24 4.27 1.22
N LEU A 33 3.49 3.21 1.00
CA LEU A 33 3.04 2.81 -0.33
C LEU A 33 1.56 3.18 -0.47
N ILE A 34 1.16 3.84 -1.54
CA ILE A 34 -0.25 4.11 -1.85
C ILE A 34 -0.62 3.29 -3.07
N ASP A 35 -1.58 2.38 -2.89
CA ASP A 35 -1.98 1.32 -3.79
C ASP A 35 -0.85 0.32 -4.13
N CYS A 36 -1.25 -0.89 -4.49
CA CYS A 36 -0.35 -1.98 -4.81
C CYS A 36 -0.89 -2.78 -5.99
N GLY A 37 -0.82 -2.19 -7.18
CA GLY A 37 -1.19 -2.85 -8.43
C GLY A 37 -0.20 -3.95 -8.81
N GLU A 38 -0.59 -4.79 -9.77
CA GLU A 38 0.28 -5.86 -10.27
C GLU A 38 1.63 -5.32 -10.75
N GLY A 39 2.72 -5.97 -10.34
CA GLY A 39 4.07 -5.61 -10.71
C GLY A 39 4.73 -4.56 -9.81
N THR A 40 4.08 -4.10 -8.75
CA THR A 40 4.62 -3.09 -7.81
C THR A 40 6.00 -3.48 -7.29
N GLN A 41 6.22 -4.74 -6.85
CA GLN A 41 7.51 -5.21 -6.34
C GLN A 41 8.60 -5.17 -7.43
N VAL A 42 8.24 -5.40 -8.68
CA VAL A 42 9.17 -5.31 -9.82
C VAL A 42 9.53 -3.84 -10.10
N ALA A 43 8.54 -2.95 -10.04
CA ALA A 43 8.76 -1.52 -10.22
C ALA A 43 9.66 -0.95 -9.12
N ILE A 44 9.45 -1.32 -7.85
CA ILE A 44 10.31 -0.93 -6.72
C ILE A 44 11.77 -1.35 -6.98
N ALA A 45 11.99 -2.61 -7.37
CA ALA A 45 13.32 -3.11 -7.69
C ALA A 45 13.96 -2.39 -8.89
N LYS A 46 13.17 -2.14 -9.94
CA LYS A 46 13.62 -1.43 -11.15
C LYS A 46 14.08 0.01 -10.87
N HIS A 47 13.43 0.68 -9.91
CA HIS A 47 13.80 2.03 -9.46
C HIS A 47 14.89 2.04 -8.37
N GLY A 48 15.41 0.89 -7.95
CA GLY A 48 16.43 0.80 -6.91
C GLY A 48 15.93 1.14 -5.51
N LEU A 49 14.61 1.19 -5.31
CA LEU A 49 13.98 1.45 -4.04
C LEU A 49 13.96 0.19 -3.15
N LYS A 50 13.74 0.34 -1.86
CA LYS A 50 13.80 -0.76 -0.88
C LYS A 50 12.42 -1.12 -0.36
N MET A 51 11.93 -2.31 -0.68
CA MET A 51 10.67 -2.86 -0.15
C MET A 51 10.69 -2.99 1.38
N SER A 52 11.86 -3.29 1.95
CA SER A 52 12.03 -3.40 3.41
C SER A 52 11.80 -2.09 4.19
N ARG A 53 11.74 -0.95 3.52
CA ARG A 53 11.44 0.35 4.14
C ARG A 53 9.94 0.64 4.24
N ILE A 54 9.09 -0.13 3.57
CA ILE A 54 7.64 0.06 3.59
C ILE A 54 7.12 -0.33 4.98
N GLU A 55 6.55 0.63 5.70
CA GLU A 55 5.96 0.43 7.02
C GLU A 55 4.43 0.53 6.99
N LEU A 56 3.90 1.22 5.97
CA LEU A 56 2.49 1.47 5.81
C LEU A 56 2.10 1.34 4.33
N ILE A 57 1.04 0.57 4.07
CA ILE A 57 0.38 0.50 2.76
C ILE A 57 -1.00 1.11 2.90
N LEU A 58 -1.32 2.08 2.07
CA LEU A 58 -2.62 2.75 1.99
C LEU A 58 -3.31 2.31 0.71
N ILE A 59 -4.49 1.72 0.81
CA ILE A 59 -5.29 1.30 -0.35
C ILE A 59 -6.42 2.30 -0.56
N THR A 60 -6.47 2.92 -1.72
CA THR A 60 -7.52 3.89 -2.06
C THR A 60 -8.87 3.23 -2.23
N HIS A 61 -8.93 2.09 -2.91
CA HIS A 61 -10.13 1.29 -3.13
C HIS A 61 -9.77 -0.12 -3.64
N CYS A 62 -10.76 -1.03 -3.68
CA CYS A 62 -10.52 -2.45 -4.00
C CYS A 62 -10.79 -2.84 -5.45
N HIS A 63 -10.54 -2.00 -6.43
CA HIS A 63 -10.41 -2.51 -7.80
C HIS A 63 -9.12 -3.32 -7.93
N ALA A 64 -9.14 -4.35 -8.79
CA ALA A 64 -8.04 -5.30 -8.92
C ALA A 64 -6.71 -4.63 -9.24
N ASP A 65 -6.71 -3.63 -10.10
CA ASP A 65 -5.52 -2.88 -10.52
C ASP A 65 -4.87 -2.03 -9.39
N HIS A 66 -5.49 -1.97 -8.20
CA HIS A 66 -4.97 -1.29 -7.02
C HIS A 66 -4.49 -2.24 -5.91
N VAL A 67 -4.84 -3.54 -5.97
CA VAL A 67 -4.59 -4.48 -4.87
C VAL A 67 -3.92 -5.80 -5.27
N THR A 68 -3.93 -6.18 -6.56
CA THR A 68 -3.46 -7.50 -7.00
C THR A 68 -1.95 -7.71 -6.83
N GLY A 69 -1.17 -6.67 -6.64
CA GLY A 69 0.25 -6.75 -6.33
C GLY A 69 0.56 -7.12 -4.88
N LEU A 70 -0.41 -7.03 -3.96
CA LEU A 70 -0.19 -7.25 -2.53
C LEU A 70 0.47 -8.60 -2.22
N PRO A 71 -0.02 -9.77 -2.69
CA PRO A 71 0.62 -11.04 -2.36
C PRO A 71 2.08 -11.11 -2.78
N GLY A 72 2.40 -10.69 -4.00
CA GLY A 72 3.76 -10.68 -4.51
C GLY A 72 4.69 -9.74 -3.74
N LEU A 73 4.19 -8.56 -3.36
CA LEU A 73 4.94 -7.61 -2.55
C LEU A 73 5.18 -8.14 -1.14
N LEU A 74 4.16 -8.66 -0.47
CA LEU A 74 4.26 -9.19 0.91
C LEU A 74 5.26 -10.35 1.01
N LEU A 75 5.21 -11.30 0.06
CA LEU A 75 6.19 -12.38 -0.03
C LEU A 75 7.61 -11.86 -0.28
N SER A 76 7.76 -10.84 -1.14
CA SER A 76 9.07 -10.22 -1.42
C SER A 76 9.64 -9.50 -0.19
N ILE A 77 8.80 -8.82 0.59
CA ILE A 77 9.17 -8.20 1.87
C ILE A 77 9.60 -9.29 2.87
N GLY A 78 8.87 -10.39 2.97
CA GLY A 78 9.22 -11.52 3.84
C GLY A 78 10.57 -12.12 3.50
N ASN A 79 10.88 -12.25 2.21
CA ASN A 79 12.17 -12.76 1.74
C ASN A 79 13.33 -11.78 2.01
N SER A 80 13.07 -10.54 2.36
CA SER A 80 14.07 -9.54 2.75
C SER A 80 14.35 -9.51 4.27
N SER A 81 13.97 -10.58 4.98
CA SER A 81 14.21 -10.78 6.42
C SER A 81 13.46 -9.80 7.33
N ARG A 82 12.31 -9.28 6.89
CA ARG A 82 11.44 -8.47 7.76
C ARG A 82 10.84 -9.34 8.87
N THR A 83 10.86 -8.83 10.10
CA THR A 83 10.20 -9.43 11.28
C THR A 83 9.21 -8.46 11.93
N GLU A 84 9.37 -7.17 11.68
CA GLU A 84 8.51 -6.13 12.24
C GLU A 84 7.13 -6.11 11.53
N PRO A 85 6.05 -5.81 12.25
CA PRO A 85 4.71 -5.73 11.66
C PRO A 85 4.65 -4.77 10.48
N LEU A 86 3.74 -5.05 9.54
CA LEU A 86 3.43 -4.19 8.40
C LEU A 86 1.96 -3.83 8.45
N THR A 87 1.65 -2.52 8.48
CA THR A 87 0.27 -2.04 8.50
C THR A 87 -0.26 -1.84 7.08
N ILE A 88 -1.46 -2.37 6.79
CA ILE A 88 -2.22 -2.08 5.58
C ILE A 88 -3.52 -1.40 6.02
N ALA A 89 -3.71 -0.14 5.62
CA ALA A 89 -4.92 0.61 5.89
C ALA A 89 -5.73 0.82 4.60
N ALA A 90 -7.04 0.60 4.67
CA ALA A 90 -7.92 0.60 3.52
C ALA A 90 -9.35 0.99 3.93
N PRO A 91 -10.24 1.39 3.01
CA PRO A 91 -11.66 1.51 3.29
C PRO A 91 -12.19 0.26 4.01
N ASP A 92 -13.10 0.43 4.98
CA ASP A 92 -13.67 -0.69 5.75
C ASP A 92 -14.23 -1.81 4.84
N SER A 93 -14.88 -1.45 3.75
CA SER A 93 -15.41 -2.40 2.75
C SER A 93 -14.33 -3.20 2.02
N CYS A 94 -13.09 -2.71 1.99
CA CYS A 94 -11.94 -3.36 1.36
C CYS A 94 -11.29 -4.43 2.24
N VAL A 95 -11.42 -4.34 3.56
CA VAL A 95 -10.72 -5.23 4.51
C VAL A 95 -10.94 -6.71 4.19
N PRO A 96 -12.18 -7.21 3.94
CA PRO A 96 -12.39 -8.63 3.63
C PRO A 96 -11.74 -9.10 2.32
N VAL A 97 -11.52 -8.20 1.37
CA VAL A 97 -10.82 -8.52 0.11
C VAL A 97 -9.33 -8.64 0.38
N ILE A 98 -8.77 -7.69 1.14
CA ILE A 98 -7.34 -7.68 1.49
C ILE A 98 -6.98 -8.89 2.36
N GLU A 99 -7.83 -9.28 3.32
CA GLU A 99 -7.65 -10.51 4.11
C GLU A 99 -7.46 -11.76 3.24
N LYS A 100 -8.29 -11.89 2.20
CA LYS A 100 -8.18 -13.01 1.24
C LYS A 100 -6.86 -12.96 0.46
N LEU A 101 -6.42 -11.77 0.04
CA LEU A 101 -5.15 -11.59 -0.66
C LEU A 101 -3.95 -11.89 0.25
N VAL A 102 -4.00 -11.46 1.51
CA VAL A 102 -2.98 -11.78 2.52
C VAL A 102 -2.96 -13.30 2.80
N SER A 103 -4.11 -13.95 2.87
CA SER A 103 -4.20 -15.40 3.14
C SER A 103 -3.50 -16.26 2.09
N ILE A 104 -3.36 -15.78 0.86
CA ILE A 104 -2.63 -16.49 -0.21
C ILE A 104 -1.13 -16.60 0.12
N CYS A 105 -0.58 -15.68 0.91
CA CYS A 105 0.84 -15.66 1.23
C CYS A 105 1.26 -16.80 2.18
N GLY A 106 0.31 -17.49 2.82
CA GLY A 106 0.62 -18.51 3.82
C GLY A 106 1.27 -17.90 5.06
N GLY A 107 2.32 -18.56 5.59
CA GLY A 107 3.06 -18.05 6.76
C GLY A 107 4.10 -16.99 6.35
N LEU A 108 3.81 -15.73 6.63
CA LEU A 108 4.81 -14.66 6.53
C LEU A 108 5.66 -14.62 7.82
N PRO A 109 6.96 -14.22 7.74
CA PRO A 109 7.83 -14.09 8.92
C PRO A 109 7.52 -12.86 9.79
N TYR A 110 6.50 -12.09 9.43
CA TYR A 110 6.05 -10.88 10.12
C TYR A 110 4.51 -10.81 10.13
N GLU A 111 3.96 -10.04 11.05
CA GLU A 111 2.53 -9.79 11.15
C GLU A 111 2.07 -8.74 10.12
N VAL A 112 0.91 -8.97 9.50
CA VAL A 112 0.22 -7.98 8.68
C VAL A 112 -0.98 -7.46 9.46
N GLU A 113 -0.89 -6.20 9.90
CA GLU A 113 -1.97 -5.51 10.62
C GLU A 113 -2.91 -4.86 9.62
N LEU A 114 -4.17 -5.28 9.59
CA LEU A 114 -5.19 -4.68 8.74
C LEU A 114 -5.96 -3.62 9.51
N ARG A 115 -6.07 -2.43 8.94
CA ARG A 115 -6.80 -1.31 9.51
C ARG A 115 -7.88 -0.84 8.56
N GLY A 116 -9.15 -1.02 8.95
CA GLY A 116 -10.30 -0.41 8.28
C GLY A 116 -10.38 1.09 8.55
N LEU A 117 -10.74 1.85 7.53
CA LEU A 117 -10.88 3.30 7.58
C LEU A 117 -12.32 3.71 7.25
N PRO A 118 -12.89 4.71 7.98
CA PRO A 118 -14.22 5.25 7.67
C PRO A 118 -14.32 5.74 6.23
N GLU A 119 -15.45 5.46 5.58
CA GLU A 119 -15.69 5.76 4.16
C GLU A 119 -16.56 6.99 3.92
N ASP A 120 -17.33 7.41 4.93
CA ASP A 120 -18.37 8.42 4.79
C ASP A 120 -17.91 9.84 5.19
N SER A 121 -16.78 9.94 5.86
CA SER A 121 -16.31 11.22 6.40
C SER A 121 -14.78 11.29 6.41
N PRO A 122 -14.20 12.50 6.36
CA PRO A 122 -12.78 12.68 6.57
C PRO A 122 -12.34 12.10 7.93
N PHE A 123 -11.22 11.40 7.93
CA PHE A 123 -10.65 10.78 9.11
C PHE A 123 -9.15 11.02 9.14
N GLY A 124 -8.56 11.05 10.33
CA GLY A 124 -7.12 11.23 10.50
C GLY A 124 -6.55 10.27 11.52
N PHE A 125 -5.35 9.79 11.28
CA PHE A 125 -4.62 8.95 12.22
C PHE A 125 -3.11 9.19 12.16
N PRO A 126 -2.39 8.99 13.28
CA PRO A 126 -0.95 9.08 13.30
C PRO A 126 -0.33 7.90 12.54
N ALA A 127 0.74 8.17 11.78
CA ALA A 127 1.53 7.16 11.08
C ALA A 127 2.90 6.99 11.76
N GLU A 128 2.88 6.78 13.08
CA GLU A 128 4.08 6.71 13.95
C GLU A 128 5.05 5.59 13.51
N MET A 129 4.54 4.52 12.88
CA MET A 129 5.38 3.47 12.32
C MET A 129 6.32 3.99 11.21
N VAL A 130 5.95 5.08 10.53
CA VAL A 130 6.77 5.74 9.52
C VAL A 130 7.60 6.85 10.15
N ASP A 131 6.95 7.80 10.82
CA ASP A 131 7.60 8.92 11.50
C ASP A 131 6.67 9.48 12.59
N PRO A 132 7.19 9.81 13.81
CA PRO A 132 6.38 10.35 14.90
C PRO A 132 5.61 11.64 14.57
N MET A 133 6.08 12.39 13.58
CA MET A 133 5.44 13.64 13.14
C MET A 133 4.50 13.46 11.95
N LEU A 134 4.46 12.25 11.34
CA LEU A 134 3.62 11.97 10.19
C LEU A 134 2.20 11.63 10.62
N SER A 135 1.23 12.23 9.96
CA SER A 135 -0.18 11.88 10.09
C SER A 135 -0.78 11.62 8.72
N VAL A 136 -1.66 10.64 8.64
CA VAL A 136 -2.47 10.37 7.45
C VAL A 136 -3.85 10.98 7.65
N ARG A 137 -4.32 11.71 6.65
CA ARG A 137 -5.72 12.17 6.58
C ARG A 137 -6.38 11.55 5.36
N THR A 138 -7.62 11.11 5.54
CA THR A 138 -8.45 10.57 4.47
C THR A 138 -9.57 11.52 4.11
N MET A 139 -10.02 11.44 2.85
CA MET A 139 -11.24 12.08 2.40
C MET A 139 -11.98 11.15 1.44
N PRO A 140 -13.31 11.00 1.56
CA PRO A 140 -14.10 10.26 0.60
C PRO A 140 -14.00 10.87 -0.81
N LEU A 141 -13.85 10.01 -1.80
CA LEU A 141 -13.81 10.41 -3.21
C LEU A 141 -14.99 9.80 -3.97
N SER A 142 -15.50 10.55 -4.97
CA SER A 142 -16.55 10.05 -5.85
C SER A 142 -16.01 8.98 -6.81
N HIS A 143 -16.44 7.75 -6.63
CA HIS A 143 -16.09 6.62 -7.48
C HIS A 143 -17.22 5.59 -7.50
N ARG A 144 -17.13 4.53 -8.35
CA ARG A 144 -18.14 3.45 -8.43
C ARG A 144 -18.16 2.54 -7.20
N VAL A 145 -17.07 2.51 -6.45
CA VAL A 145 -16.90 1.81 -5.17
C VAL A 145 -16.38 2.79 -4.14
N SER A 146 -16.47 2.45 -2.86
CA SER A 146 -15.86 3.27 -1.80
C SER A 146 -14.40 3.54 -2.10
N CYS A 147 -14.05 4.82 -2.11
CA CYS A 147 -12.72 5.28 -2.48
C CYS A 147 -12.26 6.41 -1.55
N LEU A 148 -11.04 6.31 -1.05
CA LEU A 148 -10.42 7.30 -0.18
C LEU A 148 -9.24 7.98 -0.88
N GLY A 149 -9.20 9.31 -0.80
CA GLY A 149 -7.99 10.09 -1.04
C GLY A 149 -7.17 10.19 0.24
N TYR A 150 -5.85 10.28 0.11
CA TYR A 150 -4.91 10.38 1.23
C TYR A 150 -4.09 11.66 1.16
N THR A 151 -3.85 12.25 2.34
CA THR A 151 -2.85 13.32 2.56
C THR A 151 -1.89 12.86 3.64
N LEU A 152 -0.61 13.02 3.38
CA LEU A 152 0.51 12.72 4.29
C LEU A 152 1.14 14.02 4.79
#